data_88dc8e09312c3c3bf568689984e10d77
#
_entry.id   88dc8e09312c3c3bf568689984e10d77
#
_cell.length_a   1.000
_cell.length_b   1.000
_cell.length_c   1.000
_cell.angle_alpha   90.00
_cell.angle_beta   90.00
_cell.angle_gamma   90.00
#
_symmetry.space_group_name_H-M   'P 1'
#
loop_
_entity.id
_entity.type
_entity.pdbx_description
1 polymer ?
#
loop_
_entity_poly.entity_id
_entity_poly.type
_entity_poly.pdbx_seq_one_letter_code
_entity_poly.pdbx_strand_id
1 'polypeptide(L)'
;FKPPDIEYRVALALNVNYVNVPEKRVLFVQPSKPSHRLDHFLGLQELFVDYHVRNTSDRYDFESIRVGIQPFQSDFRGFLFNDQQLGIRYFGSRDNNRWQYNLGAFWRLEKDTNSGLNSVVQRPRNDWVFIGNLYRQDLPIPGLTSQITAVYNMNREKNRVEIDDNGFPVRPALLGNLRGRNYDIVYLGYNADGRIGRVNLTASIYGA
;
A
#
# COMPACT_ATOMS: atom_id res chain seq x y z
N PHE A 1 -19.80 -23.36 -8.75
CA PHE A 1 -19.60 -22.49 -7.62
C PHE A 1 -19.87 -21.04 -8.07
N LYS A 2 -20.82 -20.36 -7.46
CA LYS A 2 -21.08 -18.95 -7.71
C LYS A 2 -20.39 -18.15 -6.60
N PRO A 3 -19.46 -17.25 -6.91
CA PRO A 3 -18.89 -16.37 -5.88
C PRO A 3 -19.99 -15.47 -5.29
N PRO A 4 -19.82 -14.99 -4.05
CA PRO A 4 -20.75 -14.02 -3.48
C PRO A 4 -20.78 -12.73 -4.32
N ASP A 5 -21.95 -12.15 -4.50
CA ASP A 5 -22.09 -10.90 -5.24
C ASP A 5 -21.49 -9.71 -4.47
N ILE A 6 -21.48 -9.78 -3.14
CA ILE A 6 -20.90 -8.78 -2.25
C ILE A 6 -20.11 -9.47 -1.14
N GLU A 7 -18.89 -9.01 -0.92
CA GLU A 7 -18.04 -9.38 0.21
C GLU A 7 -17.61 -8.14 0.97
N TYR A 8 -17.55 -8.21 2.30
CA TYR A 8 -17.02 -7.13 3.12
C TYR A 8 -15.99 -7.68 4.11
N ARG A 9 -15.04 -6.85 4.48
CA ARG A 9 -14.00 -7.20 5.44
C ARG A 9 -13.70 -6.05 6.38
N VAL A 10 -13.52 -6.39 7.66
CA VAL A 10 -13.07 -5.47 8.71
C VAL A 10 -11.89 -6.12 9.43
N ALA A 11 -10.78 -5.40 9.55
CA ALA A 11 -9.61 -5.82 10.31
C ALA A 11 -9.08 -4.68 11.17
N LEU A 12 -9.06 -4.92 12.48
CA LEU A 12 -8.49 -4.02 13.47
C LEU A 12 -7.14 -4.58 13.92
N ALA A 13 -6.19 -3.71 14.24
CA ALA A 13 -4.92 -4.07 14.84
C ALA A 13 -4.66 -3.20 16.06
N LEU A 14 -4.38 -3.85 17.18
CA LEU A 14 -3.97 -3.18 18.42
C LEU A 14 -2.47 -3.32 18.59
N ASN A 15 -1.80 -2.21 18.79
CA ASN A 15 -0.40 -2.16 19.20
C ASN A 15 -0.31 -1.65 20.64
N VAL A 16 0.49 -2.31 21.46
CA VAL A 16 0.78 -1.90 22.85
C VAL A 16 2.29 -1.96 23.04
N ASN A 17 2.90 -0.83 23.37
CA ASN A 17 4.33 -0.69 23.57
C ASN A 17 4.62 -0.17 24.98
N TYR A 18 5.45 -0.87 25.71
CA TYR A 18 6.07 -0.37 26.92
C TYR A 18 7.50 0.07 26.61
N VAL A 19 7.79 1.35 26.87
CA VAL A 19 9.11 1.93 26.65
C VAL A 19 9.68 2.38 27.99
N ASN A 20 10.86 1.90 28.31
CA ASN A 20 11.64 2.36 29.45
C ASN A 20 13.05 2.74 28.97
N VAL A 21 13.34 4.04 29.00
CA VAL A 21 14.61 4.60 28.52
C VAL A 21 15.29 5.35 29.67
N PRO A 22 16.21 4.69 30.39
CA PRO A 22 16.92 5.32 31.50
C PRO A 22 17.86 6.45 31.05
N GLU A 23 18.28 6.46 29.78
CA GLU A 23 19.14 7.50 29.24
C GLU A 23 18.32 8.60 28.56
N LYS A 24 18.41 9.79 29.12
CA LYS A 24 17.81 11.00 28.53
C LYS A 24 18.57 11.34 27.24
N ARG A 25 17.84 11.64 26.17
CA ARG A 25 18.23 12.17 24.85
C ARG A 25 18.21 11.21 23.66
N VAL A 26 18.27 9.91 23.80
CA VAL A 26 18.19 9.00 22.63
C VAL A 26 16.75 8.81 22.17
N LEU A 27 15.79 8.67 23.10
CA LEU A 27 14.35 8.56 22.79
C LEU A 27 13.50 9.64 23.50
N PHE A 28 14.12 10.56 24.19
CA PHE A 28 13.49 11.63 24.94
C PHE A 28 13.59 12.95 24.14
N VAL A 29 12.90 13.01 23.02
CA VAL A 29 12.90 14.20 22.15
C VAL A 29 11.95 15.25 22.67
N GLN A 30 10.84 14.83 23.27
CA GLN A 30 9.84 15.75 23.84
C GLN A 30 9.94 15.77 25.37
N PRO A 31 10.39 16.91 25.97
CA PRO A 31 10.59 17.01 27.43
C PRO A 31 9.35 16.78 28.28
N SER A 32 8.16 16.94 27.70
CA SER A 32 6.88 16.73 28.39
C SER A 32 6.52 15.25 28.57
N LYS A 33 7.17 14.33 27.87
CA LYS A 33 6.90 12.89 27.99
C LYS A 33 7.88 12.23 28.96
N PRO A 34 7.42 11.30 29.82
CA PRO A 34 8.28 10.60 30.78
C PRO A 34 9.23 9.63 30.07
N SER A 35 10.34 9.28 30.72
CA SER A 35 11.33 8.30 30.23
C SER A 35 10.80 6.87 30.24
N HIS A 36 9.70 6.61 30.90
CA HIS A 36 8.98 5.34 30.87
C HIS A 36 7.51 5.62 30.56
N ARG A 37 6.94 4.85 29.64
CA ARG A 37 5.57 5.03 29.19
C ARG A 37 4.98 3.76 28.60
N LEU A 38 3.66 3.68 28.66
CA LEU A 38 2.86 2.70 27.97
C LEU A 38 2.11 3.41 26.83
N ASP A 39 2.51 3.15 25.61
CA ASP A 39 1.83 3.67 24.43
C ASP A 39 0.92 2.58 23.84
N HIS A 40 -0.27 2.95 23.44
CA HIS A 40 -1.18 2.04 22.76
C HIS A 40 -1.82 2.73 21.56
N PHE A 41 -2.05 1.98 20.51
CA PHE A 41 -2.67 2.46 19.28
C PHE A 41 -3.60 1.41 18.70
N LEU A 42 -4.83 1.79 18.37
CA LEU A 42 -5.79 0.95 17.67
C LEU A 42 -5.93 1.45 16.23
N GLY A 43 -5.46 0.67 15.29
CA GLY A 43 -5.51 0.97 13.87
C GLY A 43 -6.59 0.19 13.13
N LEU A 44 -7.27 0.83 12.19
CA LEU A 44 -8.18 0.19 11.24
C LEU A 44 -7.39 -0.15 9.98
N GLN A 45 -7.05 -1.44 9.82
CA GLN A 45 -6.19 -1.88 8.73
C GLN A 45 -6.98 -2.24 7.48
N GLU A 46 -8.17 -2.83 7.65
CA GLU A 46 -9.03 -3.13 6.53
C GLU A 46 -10.48 -2.79 6.88
N LEU A 47 -11.15 -2.09 5.97
CA LEU A 47 -12.58 -1.83 5.97
C LEU A 47 -13.01 -1.62 4.52
N PHE A 48 -13.41 -2.67 3.84
CA PHE A 48 -13.80 -2.57 2.44
C PHE A 48 -15.02 -3.42 2.10
N VAL A 49 -15.64 -3.04 0.99
CA VAL A 49 -16.65 -3.83 0.30
C VAL A 49 -16.12 -4.17 -1.09
N ASP A 50 -16.24 -5.42 -1.46
CA ASP A 50 -15.95 -5.97 -2.78
C ASP A 50 -17.27 -6.33 -3.46
N TYR A 51 -17.51 -5.76 -4.62
CA TYR A 51 -18.67 -6.03 -5.43
C TYR A 51 -18.26 -6.80 -6.69
N HIS A 52 -18.76 -8.01 -6.81
CA HIS A 52 -18.58 -8.83 -8.00
C HIS A 52 -19.46 -8.30 -9.14
N VAL A 53 -18.84 -7.69 -10.15
CA VAL A 53 -19.58 -7.04 -11.25
C VAL A 53 -20.18 -8.10 -12.18
N ARG A 54 -19.34 -9.05 -12.62
CA ARG A 54 -19.76 -10.14 -13.52
C ARG A 54 -18.69 -11.21 -13.68
N ASN A 55 -19.11 -12.41 -14.07
CA ASN A 55 -18.25 -13.39 -14.69
C ASN A 55 -18.03 -13.03 -16.15
N THR A 56 -16.81 -13.17 -16.63
CA THR A 56 -16.42 -12.78 -17.98
C THR A 56 -16.16 -13.98 -18.89
N SER A 57 -16.15 -15.16 -18.30
CA SER A 57 -16.13 -16.46 -19.00
C SER A 57 -16.78 -17.54 -18.15
N ASP A 58 -17.00 -18.72 -18.72
CA ASP A 58 -17.45 -19.91 -17.99
C ASP A 58 -16.32 -20.57 -17.19
N ARG A 59 -15.12 -20.00 -17.16
CA ARG A 59 -13.88 -20.55 -16.60
C ARG A 59 -13.30 -19.74 -15.45
N TYR A 60 -14.12 -19.22 -14.55
CA TYR A 60 -13.70 -18.45 -13.36
C TYR A 60 -13.09 -17.06 -13.65
N ASP A 61 -13.14 -16.56 -14.89
CA ASP A 61 -12.78 -15.19 -15.18
C ASP A 61 -13.86 -14.22 -14.70
N PHE A 62 -13.47 -13.16 -14.08
CA PHE A 62 -14.40 -12.25 -13.41
C PHE A 62 -13.91 -10.79 -13.43
N GLU A 63 -14.80 -9.90 -13.05
CA GLU A 63 -14.52 -8.49 -12.78
C GLU A 63 -15.16 -8.10 -11.45
N SER A 64 -14.41 -7.36 -10.63
CA SER A 64 -14.85 -6.85 -9.35
C SER A 64 -14.41 -5.40 -9.13
N ILE A 65 -15.18 -4.69 -8.31
CA ILE A 65 -14.83 -3.36 -7.78
C ILE A 65 -14.75 -3.47 -6.28
N ARG A 66 -13.64 -2.98 -5.71
CA ARG A 66 -13.44 -2.91 -4.27
C ARG A 66 -13.28 -1.46 -3.82
N VAL A 67 -14.00 -1.08 -2.77
CA VAL A 67 -13.98 0.28 -2.22
C VAL A 67 -13.76 0.21 -0.71
N GLY A 68 -12.86 1.03 -0.21
CA GLY A 68 -12.56 1.15 1.22
C GLY A 68 -11.07 1.06 1.53
N ILE A 69 -10.75 0.87 2.82
CA ILE A 69 -9.37 0.64 3.28
C ILE A 69 -9.02 -0.80 2.97
N GLN A 70 -8.09 -1.00 2.06
CA GLN A 70 -7.78 -2.31 1.50
C GLN A 70 -6.28 -2.52 1.32
N PRO A 71 -5.78 -3.76 1.51
CA PRO A 71 -4.42 -4.08 1.17
C PRO A 71 -4.24 -4.08 -0.36
N PHE A 72 -3.15 -3.49 -0.80
CA PHE A 72 -2.76 -3.54 -2.19
C PHE A 72 -1.24 -3.56 -2.34
N GLN A 73 -0.78 -4.42 -3.21
CA GLN A 73 0.61 -4.56 -3.61
C GLN A 73 0.72 -4.38 -5.12
N SER A 74 1.51 -3.40 -5.56
CA SER A 74 1.58 -3.00 -6.96
C SER A 74 2.37 -3.93 -7.85
N ASP A 75 3.29 -4.68 -7.29
CA ASP A 75 4.19 -5.56 -8.00
C ASP A 75 4.54 -6.78 -7.15
N PHE A 76 5.21 -7.80 -7.72
CA PHE A 76 5.50 -9.06 -7.01
C PHE A 76 6.28 -8.89 -5.70
N ARG A 77 7.02 -7.80 -5.55
CA ARG A 77 7.81 -7.50 -4.35
C ARG A 77 7.24 -6.36 -3.51
N GLY A 78 6.22 -5.65 -4.00
CA GLY A 78 5.66 -4.50 -3.34
C GLY A 78 6.62 -3.31 -3.26
N PHE A 79 7.55 -3.20 -4.23
CA PHE A 79 8.60 -2.18 -4.19
C PHE A 79 8.05 -0.77 -4.42
N LEU A 80 7.14 -0.60 -5.39
CA LEU A 80 6.57 0.71 -5.70
C LEU A 80 5.44 1.10 -4.75
N PHE A 81 4.60 0.13 -4.40
CA PHE A 81 3.50 0.35 -3.46
C PHE A 81 3.10 -0.97 -2.81
N ASN A 82 3.11 -1.00 -1.49
CA ASN A 82 2.65 -2.12 -0.67
C ASN A 82 2.09 -1.56 0.64
N ASP A 83 0.78 -1.37 0.70
CA ASP A 83 0.17 -0.73 1.86
C ASP A 83 -1.33 -1.06 1.96
N GLN A 84 -1.94 -0.71 3.10
CA GLN A 84 -3.37 -0.75 3.34
C GLN A 84 -3.90 0.67 3.32
N GLN A 85 -4.51 1.09 2.22
CA GLN A 85 -4.91 2.46 2.02
C GLN A 85 -6.38 2.58 1.61
N LEU A 86 -6.96 3.74 1.88
CA LEU A 86 -8.31 4.05 1.43
C LEU A 86 -8.31 4.23 -0.09
N GLY A 87 -9.17 3.50 -0.80
CA GLY A 87 -9.21 3.64 -2.25
C GLY A 87 -10.34 2.88 -2.92
N ILE A 88 -10.36 3.03 -4.22
CA ILE A 88 -11.18 2.25 -5.15
C ILE A 88 -10.26 1.43 -6.05
N ARG A 89 -10.60 0.19 -6.28
CA ARG A 89 -9.88 -0.74 -7.14
C ARG A 89 -10.85 -1.47 -8.04
N TYR A 90 -10.58 -1.48 -9.34
CA TYR A 90 -11.21 -2.34 -10.34
C TYR A 90 -10.20 -3.40 -10.76
N PHE A 91 -10.59 -4.66 -10.73
CA PHE A 91 -9.70 -5.76 -11.04
C PHE A 91 -10.45 -6.96 -11.60
N GLY A 92 -9.72 -7.81 -12.27
CA GLY A 92 -10.31 -9.00 -12.85
C GLY A 92 -9.30 -9.88 -13.55
N SER A 93 -9.84 -10.94 -14.16
CA SER A 93 -9.08 -11.91 -14.95
C SER A 93 -9.74 -12.18 -16.30
N ARG A 94 -8.93 -12.68 -17.24
CA ARG A 94 -9.32 -13.07 -18.60
C ARG A 94 -8.52 -14.29 -19.06
N ASP A 95 -9.08 -14.99 -20.05
CA ASP A 95 -8.43 -16.11 -20.74
C ASP A 95 -8.03 -17.21 -19.75
N ASN A 96 -9.00 -17.68 -18.94
CA ASN A 96 -8.78 -18.69 -17.93
C ASN A 96 -7.67 -18.28 -16.93
N ASN A 97 -7.79 -17.07 -16.40
CA ASN A 97 -6.87 -16.46 -15.43
C ASN A 97 -5.43 -16.23 -15.96
N ARG A 98 -5.22 -16.34 -17.28
CA ARG A 98 -3.90 -16.06 -17.87
C ARG A 98 -3.55 -14.57 -17.86
N TRP A 99 -4.56 -13.73 -18.01
CA TRP A 99 -4.46 -12.29 -17.85
C TRP A 99 -5.10 -11.87 -16.55
N GLN A 100 -4.40 -11.06 -15.78
CA GLN A 100 -4.96 -10.40 -14.60
C GLN A 100 -4.64 -8.91 -14.67
N TYR A 101 -5.56 -8.08 -14.24
CA TYR A 101 -5.39 -6.64 -14.27
C TYR A 101 -5.94 -5.98 -13.02
N ASN A 102 -5.35 -4.85 -12.66
CA ASN A 102 -5.80 -3.97 -11.60
C ASN A 102 -5.68 -2.52 -12.04
N LEU A 103 -6.69 -1.74 -11.74
CA LEU A 103 -6.69 -0.30 -11.81
C LEU A 103 -7.11 0.21 -10.43
N GLY A 104 -6.32 1.04 -9.80
CA GLY A 104 -6.58 1.53 -8.45
C GLY A 104 -6.28 3.01 -8.30
N ALA A 105 -7.07 3.67 -7.46
CA ALA A 105 -6.82 5.01 -6.98
C ALA A 105 -6.89 4.99 -5.46
N PHE A 106 -5.81 5.39 -4.80
CA PHE A 106 -5.66 5.33 -3.36
C PHE A 106 -5.39 6.70 -2.78
N TRP A 107 -6.10 7.05 -1.74
CA TRP A 107 -5.87 8.20 -0.90
C TRP A 107 -5.13 7.76 0.35
N ARG A 108 -3.90 8.24 0.55
CA ARG A 108 -3.06 7.77 1.64
C ARG A 108 -3.57 8.25 3.00
N LEU A 109 -3.68 7.30 3.91
CA LEU A 109 -3.99 7.56 5.32
C LEU A 109 -2.73 7.93 6.08
N GLU A 110 -2.90 8.64 7.19
CA GLU A 110 -1.84 8.80 8.17
C GLU A 110 -1.52 7.48 8.85
N LYS A 111 -0.30 7.36 9.33
CA LYS A 111 0.17 6.20 10.06
C LYS A 111 0.66 6.63 11.45
N ASP A 112 0.37 5.81 12.45
CA ASP A 112 1.07 5.91 13.71
C ASP A 112 2.56 5.63 13.52
N THR A 113 3.41 6.52 13.99
CA THR A 113 4.86 6.47 13.73
C THR A 113 5.53 5.28 14.40
N ASN A 114 5.02 4.84 15.56
CA ASN A 114 5.62 3.75 16.32
C ASN A 114 5.23 2.38 15.80
N SER A 115 3.98 2.21 15.39
CA SER A 115 3.44 0.91 14.96
C SER A 115 3.28 0.77 13.46
N GLY A 116 3.26 1.88 12.70
CA GLY A 116 2.96 1.88 11.27
C GLY A 116 1.49 1.56 10.93
N LEU A 117 0.62 1.46 11.94
CA LEU A 117 -0.80 1.19 11.76
C LEU A 117 -1.55 2.42 11.22
N ASN A 118 -2.59 2.20 10.44
CA ASN A 118 -3.42 3.29 9.91
C ASN A 118 -4.13 4.06 11.01
N SER A 119 -4.01 5.38 10.95
CA SER A 119 -4.80 6.30 11.77
C SER A 119 -5.97 6.83 10.97
N VAL A 120 -7.19 6.47 11.37
CA VAL A 120 -8.44 6.97 10.76
C VAL A 120 -9.01 8.17 11.54
N VAL A 121 -8.42 8.50 12.67
CA VAL A 121 -8.79 9.68 13.48
C VAL A 121 -8.18 10.94 12.87
N GLN A 122 -7.00 10.82 12.30
CA GLN A 122 -6.33 11.91 11.62
C GLN A 122 -6.88 12.10 10.20
N ARG A 123 -6.76 13.32 9.68
CA ARG A 123 -7.10 13.60 8.29
C ARG A 123 -6.24 12.78 7.35
N PRO A 124 -6.80 12.21 6.28
CA PRO A 124 -5.99 11.60 5.23
C PRO A 124 -4.97 12.60 4.68
N ARG A 125 -3.88 12.06 4.17
CA ARG A 125 -2.78 12.83 3.59
C ARG A 125 -3.23 13.51 2.29
N ASN A 126 -2.61 14.63 1.95
CA ASN A 126 -2.79 15.21 0.63
C ASN A 126 -1.85 14.53 -0.39
N ASP A 127 -1.97 13.22 -0.46
CA ASP A 127 -1.10 12.31 -1.20
C ASP A 127 -1.95 11.19 -1.82
N TRP A 128 -1.96 11.15 -3.16
CA TRP A 128 -2.76 10.23 -3.96
C TRP A 128 -1.87 9.35 -4.80
N VAL A 129 -2.24 8.10 -4.92
CA VAL A 129 -1.52 7.11 -5.73
C VAL A 129 -2.51 6.44 -6.69
N PHE A 130 -2.21 6.52 -7.98
CA PHE A 130 -2.96 5.86 -9.05
C PHE A 130 -2.10 4.74 -9.61
N ILE A 131 -2.69 3.55 -9.73
CA ILE A 131 -1.93 2.35 -10.08
C ILE A 131 -2.67 1.60 -11.18
N GLY A 132 -1.91 1.19 -12.19
CA GLY A 132 -2.35 0.23 -13.20
C GLY A 132 -1.35 -0.91 -13.31
N ASN A 133 -1.81 -2.16 -13.23
CA ASN A 133 -0.97 -3.31 -13.50
C ASN A 133 -1.67 -4.36 -14.34
N LEU A 134 -0.85 -5.02 -15.17
CA LEU A 134 -1.26 -6.08 -16.04
C LEU A 134 -0.31 -7.25 -15.88
N TYR A 135 -0.85 -8.41 -15.56
CA TYR A 135 -0.12 -9.66 -15.42
C TYR A 135 -0.44 -10.59 -16.60
N ARG A 136 0.56 -11.30 -17.07
CA ARG A 136 0.41 -12.35 -18.04
C ARG A 136 1.19 -13.58 -17.61
N GLN A 137 0.49 -14.70 -17.45
CA GLN A 137 1.09 -16.00 -17.22
C GLN A 137 1.69 -16.56 -18.53
N ASP A 138 2.72 -17.38 -18.39
CA ASP A 138 3.41 -18.05 -19.50
C ASP A 138 3.96 -17.09 -20.57
N LEU A 139 4.44 -15.93 -20.15
CA LEU A 139 5.07 -14.94 -21.02
C LEU A 139 6.39 -14.45 -20.36
N PRO A 140 7.51 -14.35 -21.11
CA PRO A 140 7.73 -14.68 -22.52
C PRO A 140 7.84 -16.18 -22.79
N ILE A 141 7.97 -17.00 -21.78
CA ILE A 141 8.10 -18.45 -21.87
C ILE A 141 7.19 -19.15 -20.85
N PRO A 142 6.75 -20.41 -21.11
CA PRO A 142 5.99 -21.18 -20.14
C PRO A 142 6.68 -21.28 -18.78
N GLY A 143 5.90 -21.09 -17.68
CA GLY A 143 6.37 -21.12 -16.31
C GLY A 143 6.84 -19.77 -15.76
N LEU A 144 6.89 -18.70 -16.57
CA LEU A 144 7.09 -17.32 -16.12
C LEU A 144 5.79 -16.53 -16.15
N THR A 145 5.58 -15.73 -15.13
CA THR A 145 4.55 -14.68 -15.12
C THR A 145 5.23 -13.33 -15.27
N SER A 146 4.85 -12.59 -16.30
CA SER A 146 5.29 -11.21 -16.52
C SER A 146 4.26 -10.23 -15.97
N GLN A 147 4.74 -9.11 -15.48
CA GLN A 147 3.91 -8.01 -15.00
C GLN A 147 4.45 -6.69 -15.53
N ILE A 148 3.54 -5.85 -16.01
CA ILE A 148 3.80 -4.42 -16.27
C ILE A 148 3.02 -3.65 -15.21
N THR A 149 3.67 -2.69 -14.57
CA THR A 149 3.05 -1.79 -13.59
C THR A 149 3.36 -0.34 -13.92
N ALA A 150 2.36 0.52 -13.75
CA ALA A 150 2.50 1.97 -13.81
C ALA A 150 1.92 2.54 -12.53
N VAL A 151 2.65 3.43 -11.88
CA VAL A 151 2.23 4.11 -10.66
C VAL A 151 2.42 5.61 -10.84
N TYR A 152 1.37 6.39 -10.63
CA TYR A 152 1.44 7.85 -10.58
C TYR A 152 1.16 8.30 -9.16
N ASN A 153 2.12 8.98 -8.55
CA ASN A 153 1.99 9.56 -7.22
C ASN A 153 1.91 11.08 -7.31
N MET A 154 0.81 11.62 -6.78
CA MET A 154 0.55 13.05 -6.70
C MET A 154 0.57 13.49 -5.24
N ASN A 155 1.62 14.24 -4.84
CA ASN A 155 1.76 14.75 -3.47
C ASN A 155 1.60 16.26 -3.43
N ARG A 156 0.77 16.76 -2.51
CA ARG A 156 0.46 18.18 -2.32
C ARG A 156 0.62 18.63 -0.86
N GLU A 157 1.67 18.13 -0.19
CA GLU A 157 1.91 18.34 1.24
C GLU A 157 2.96 19.41 1.56
N LYS A 158 3.31 20.26 0.59
CA LYS A 158 4.38 21.27 0.72
C LYS A 158 4.24 22.18 1.95
N ASN A 159 3.03 22.49 2.37
CA ASN A 159 2.78 23.40 3.50
C ASN A 159 2.36 22.66 4.77
N ARG A 160 2.40 21.34 4.78
CA ARG A 160 2.00 20.52 5.92
C ARG A 160 3.21 20.20 6.77
N VAL A 161 3.20 20.68 8.01
CA VAL A 161 4.13 20.26 9.04
C VAL A 161 3.38 19.30 9.95
N GLU A 162 3.91 18.12 10.10
CA GLU A 162 3.38 17.09 11.00
C GLU A 162 4.47 16.68 11.97
N ILE A 163 4.15 16.73 13.24
CA ILE A 163 5.03 16.30 14.32
C ILE A 163 4.33 15.14 15.01
N ASP A 164 5.03 14.03 15.18
CA ASP A 164 4.50 12.84 15.82
C ASP A 164 4.38 13.02 17.35
N ASP A 165 3.77 12.03 17.99
CA ASP A 165 3.61 12.02 19.44
C ASP A 165 4.94 11.97 20.21
N ASN A 166 6.05 11.61 19.56
CA ASN A 166 7.38 11.61 20.13
C ASN A 166 8.12 12.95 19.95
N GLY A 167 7.51 13.90 19.22
CA GLY A 167 8.08 15.20 18.94
C GLY A 167 9.01 15.23 17.73
N PHE A 168 9.02 14.16 16.90
CA PHE A 168 9.76 14.13 15.64
C PHE A 168 8.93 14.69 14.50
N PRO A 169 9.49 15.54 13.63
CA PRO A 169 8.83 15.94 12.42
C PRO A 169 8.74 14.75 11.44
N VAL A 170 7.50 14.43 11.09
CA VAL A 170 7.18 13.36 10.13
C VAL A 170 7.15 13.92 8.72
N ARG A 171 6.68 15.16 8.59
CA ARG A 171 6.66 15.93 7.35
C ARG A 171 7.00 17.40 7.60
N PRO A 172 7.82 18.02 6.76
CA PRO A 172 8.64 17.37 5.73
C PRO A 172 9.70 16.46 6.34
N ALA A 173 10.16 15.47 5.55
CA ALA A 173 11.19 14.56 6.02
C ALA A 173 12.47 15.31 6.42
N LEU A 174 13.08 14.87 7.54
CA LEU A 174 14.27 15.51 8.12
C LEU A 174 15.56 15.34 7.29
N LEU A 175 15.58 14.42 6.34
CA LEU A 175 16.75 14.13 5.53
C LEU A 175 16.85 15.14 4.37
N GLY A 176 17.94 15.90 4.36
CA GLY A 176 18.22 16.88 3.32
C GLY A 176 17.60 18.25 3.59
N ASN A 177 16.98 18.84 2.59
CA ASN A 177 16.35 20.14 2.71
C ASN A 177 14.99 20.03 3.43
N LEU A 178 14.84 20.62 4.60
CA LEU A 178 13.61 20.65 5.41
C LEU A 178 12.41 21.36 4.74
N ARG A 179 12.52 21.70 3.48
CA ARG A 179 11.48 22.39 2.73
C ARG A 179 10.50 21.37 2.16
N GLY A 180 9.26 21.42 2.60
CA GLY A 180 8.18 20.65 1.97
C GLY A 180 8.05 20.98 0.48
N ARG A 181 7.74 19.97 -0.34
CA ARG A 181 7.58 20.12 -1.79
C ARG A 181 6.29 19.42 -2.23
N ASN A 182 5.63 20.01 -3.22
CA ASN A 182 4.67 19.25 -4.01
C ASN A 182 5.44 18.52 -5.11
N TYR A 183 5.03 17.33 -5.44
CA TYR A 183 5.63 16.58 -6.54
C TYR A 183 4.61 15.69 -7.24
N ASP A 184 4.90 15.40 -8.49
CA ASP A 184 4.21 14.44 -9.34
C ASP A 184 5.27 13.51 -9.91
N ILE A 185 5.12 12.20 -9.68
CA ILE A 185 6.07 11.20 -10.16
C ILE A 185 5.31 10.07 -10.83
N VAL A 186 5.82 9.64 -11.99
CA VAL A 186 5.36 8.45 -12.68
C VAL A 186 6.44 7.38 -12.58
N TYR A 187 6.07 6.21 -12.09
CA TYR A 187 6.93 5.04 -12.09
C TYR A 187 6.40 4.02 -13.08
N LEU A 188 7.30 3.44 -13.84
CA LEU A 188 7.02 2.31 -14.71
C LEU A 188 7.88 1.14 -14.28
N GLY A 189 7.28 -0.05 -14.22
CA GLY A 189 7.97 -1.26 -13.82
C GLY A 189 7.64 -2.44 -14.73
N TYR A 190 8.63 -3.27 -14.98
CA TYR A 190 8.47 -4.60 -15.52
C TYR A 190 9.02 -5.62 -14.52
N ASN A 191 8.23 -6.63 -14.24
CA ASN A 191 8.57 -7.70 -13.32
C ASN A 191 8.33 -9.05 -14.00
N ALA A 192 9.18 -10.02 -13.69
CA ALA A 192 9.01 -11.39 -14.09
C ALA A 192 9.29 -12.31 -12.90
N ASP A 193 8.42 -13.27 -12.68
CA ASP A 193 8.57 -14.26 -11.61
C ASP A 193 8.12 -15.64 -12.10
N GLY A 194 8.83 -16.68 -11.71
CA GLY A 194 8.46 -18.04 -12.04
C GLY A 194 9.62 -19.00 -12.14
N ARG A 195 9.39 -20.12 -12.86
CA ARG A 195 10.32 -21.23 -12.94
C ARG A 195 10.60 -21.62 -14.39
N ILE A 196 11.88 -21.72 -14.72
CA ILE A 196 12.36 -22.20 -16.02
C ILE A 196 13.13 -23.49 -15.78
N GLY A 197 12.53 -24.65 -16.08
CA GLY A 197 13.13 -25.93 -15.79
C GLY A 197 13.42 -26.11 -14.30
N ARG A 198 14.69 -26.11 -13.90
CA ARG A 198 15.14 -26.23 -12.49
C ARG A 198 15.52 -24.91 -11.86
N VAL A 199 15.44 -23.81 -12.60
CA VAL A 199 15.85 -22.47 -12.13
C VAL A 199 14.62 -21.65 -11.75
N ASN A 200 14.59 -21.12 -10.54
CA ASN A 200 13.64 -20.09 -10.15
C ASN A 200 14.22 -18.74 -10.54
N LEU A 201 13.44 -17.94 -11.25
CA LEU A 201 13.82 -16.60 -11.68
C LEU A 201 12.85 -15.59 -11.11
N THR A 202 13.39 -14.55 -10.48
CA THR A 202 12.65 -13.34 -10.14
C THR A 202 13.47 -12.15 -10.60
N ALA A 203 12.92 -11.32 -11.45
CA ALA A 203 13.59 -10.15 -12.00
C ALA A 203 12.64 -8.96 -12.00
N SER A 204 13.19 -7.76 -11.75
CA SER A 204 12.43 -6.50 -11.75
C SER A 204 13.30 -5.37 -12.28
N ILE A 205 12.71 -4.48 -13.07
CA ILE A 205 13.31 -3.25 -13.54
C ILE A 205 12.28 -2.12 -13.40
N TYR A 206 12.72 -0.98 -12.89
CA TYR A 206 11.88 0.18 -12.68
C TYR A 206 12.55 1.44 -13.23
N GLY A 207 11.71 2.39 -13.69
CA GLY A 207 12.09 3.73 -14.09
C GLY A 207 11.14 4.75 -13.48
N ALA A 208 11.62 6.00 -13.25
CA ALA A 208 10.87 7.13 -12.74
C ALA A 208 11.23 8.41 -13.52
#